data_717b8b42553cb1491d587a392f538070
#
_entry.id   717b8b42553cb1491d587a392f538070
#
_cell.length_a   1.000
_cell.length_b   1.000
_cell.length_c   1.000
_cell.angle_alpha   90.00
_cell.angle_beta   90.00
_cell.angle_gamma   90.00
#
_symmetry.space_group_name_H-M   'P 1'
#
loop_
_entity.id
_entity.type
_entity.pdbx_description
1 polymer ?
#
loop_
_entity_poly.entity_id
_entity_poly.type
_entity_poly.pdbx_seq_one_letter_code
_entity_poly.pdbx_strand_id
1 'polypeptide(L)'
;MGTVTHHSIPTAPAPSPLAAEYDAIARGDHATGSRGTIRFAVSTDDTTEGKGDLFVALGLARALRAHGWGVDLWPIRRWAEDVPDDTTVLVSMIESFVPGLVPSRTATVAWVRNWTAQWASAPSLAEFDAVWASSSIARDALSRVVDVPVEVVPIGVDLDLFRPDADGPEGPRTDRTVTTVNFWGARRGVQDVLQQVAPAEPVVWFAANVEHVDAAPGVELRPAVSYFALPEVYRAAAFVVDDVIAPAAEFGTLNSRLYESLACGALPVTNCALGLDELGLADVPVFTDAASLERAIAMPARERDERAERLRNVVVERHSYARRAEQVAPSLDAALARAATRSGARHPLLRWAALQREVLRATEQERDVHRAGVEDINRRLIVSEEAVAVLDRARQDAEAARQHAEAERDAIATRYDTLTHSAEFRALDRLGGVARALRRRG
;
A
#
# COMPACT_ATOMS: atom_id res chain seq x y z
N MET A 1 9.99 -39.52 -31.10
CA MET A 1 10.67 -38.21 -31.19
C MET A 1 9.59 -37.14 -31.16
N GLY A 2 9.32 -36.60 -29.98
CA GLY A 2 8.33 -35.52 -29.78
C GLY A 2 9.06 -34.20 -29.79
N THR A 3 8.68 -33.32 -30.68
CA THR A 3 9.16 -31.96 -30.81
C THR A 3 8.71 -31.14 -29.60
N VAL A 4 9.66 -30.70 -28.77
CA VAL A 4 9.43 -29.73 -27.69
C VAL A 4 9.24 -28.35 -28.32
N THR A 5 8.03 -27.88 -28.34
CA THR A 5 7.71 -26.49 -28.71
C THR A 5 8.20 -25.57 -27.57
N HIS A 6 9.29 -24.86 -27.81
CA HIS A 6 9.70 -23.73 -26.95
C HIS A 6 8.63 -22.63 -27.04
N HIS A 7 7.84 -22.48 -25.97
CA HIS A 7 7.05 -21.27 -25.77
C HIS A 7 8.01 -20.15 -25.44
N SER A 8 8.17 -19.21 -26.37
CA SER A 8 8.87 -17.95 -26.13
C SER A 8 8.17 -17.20 -24.99
N ILE A 9 8.91 -16.91 -23.92
CA ILE A 9 8.45 -16.01 -22.86
C ILE A 9 8.16 -14.66 -23.55
N PRO A 10 6.96 -14.08 -23.42
CA PRO A 10 6.68 -12.79 -24.00
C PRO A 10 7.68 -11.77 -23.42
N THR A 11 8.44 -11.11 -24.28
CA THR A 11 9.30 -9.99 -23.92
C THR A 11 8.41 -8.93 -23.29
N ALA A 12 8.74 -8.47 -22.07
CA ALA A 12 8.02 -7.39 -21.43
C ALA A 12 7.93 -6.20 -22.40
N PRO A 13 6.77 -5.53 -22.51
CA PRO A 13 6.63 -4.37 -23.38
C PRO A 13 7.68 -3.31 -23.00
N ALA A 14 8.25 -2.63 -24.00
CA ALA A 14 9.20 -1.56 -23.75
C ALA A 14 8.57 -0.50 -22.81
N PRO A 15 9.34 0.03 -21.85
CA PRO A 15 8.83 1.04 -20.93
C PRO A 15 8.30 2.25 -21.71
N SER A 16 7.21 2.85 -21.25
CA SER A 16 6.67 4.06 -21.88
C SER A 16 7.73 5.17 -21.85
N PRO A 17 7.72 6.13 -22.80
CA PRO A 17 8.67 7.25 -22.79
C PRO A 17 8.68 8.01 -21.46
N LEU A 18 7.53 8.12 -20.80
CA LEU A 18 7.41 8.77 -19.51
C LEU A 18 8.05 7.93 -18.38
N ALA A 19 7.85 6.61 -18.37
CA ALA A 19 8.54 5.74 -17.43
C ALA A 19 10.07 5.84 -17.59
N ALA A 20 10.56 5.85 -18.83
CA ALA A 20 11.99 6.04 -19.10
C ALA A 20 12.52 7.40 -18.61
N GLU A 21 11.72 8.47 -18.67
CA GLU A 21 12.07 9.79 -18.13
C GLU A 21 12.16 9.76 -16.59
N TYR A 22 11.22 9.12 -15.91
CA TYR A 22 11.24 8.94 -14.45
C TYR A 22 12.46 8.13 -14.01
N ASP A 23 12.76 7.04 -14.72
CA ASP A 23 13.95 6.22 -14.46
C ASP A 23 15.25 7.01 -14.71
N ALA A 24 15.30 7.88 -15.71
CA ALA A 24 16.43 8.74 -15.98
C ALA A 24 16.67 9.75 -14.84
N ILE A 25 15.59 10.35 -14.29
CA ILE A 25 15.69 11.21 -13.09
C ILE A 25 16.18 10.39 -11.90
N ALA A 26 15.65 9.20 -11.69
CA ALA A 26 16.02 8.33 -10.57
C ALA A 26 17.50 7.91 -10.63
N ARG A 27 18.07 7.75 -11.83
CA ARG A 27 19.50 7.47 -12.03
C ARG A 27 20.41 8.70 -11.93
N GLY A 28 19.86 9.92 -11.81
CA GLY A 28 20.65 11.15 -11.78
C GLY A 28 21.07 11.69 -13.15
N ASP A 29 20.52 11.15 -14.26
CA ASP A 29 20.85 11.58 -15.62
C ASP A 29 20.48 13.06 -15.89
N HIS A 30 19.72 13.67 -14.99
CA HIS A 30 19.23 15.05 -15.05
C HIS A 30 19.70 15.93 -13.88
N ALA A 31 20.81 15.58 -13.23
CA ALA A 31 21.29 16.28 -12.04
C ALA A 31 21.76 17.74 -12.31
N THR A 32 22.01 18.12 -13.56
CA THR A 32 22.51 19.46 -13.92
C THR A 32 21.43 20.35 -14.53
N GLY A 33 21.39 21.64 -14.11
CA GLY A 33 20.48 22.65 -14.63
C GLY A 33 21.05 24.06 -14.53
N SER A 34 20.50 25.00 -15.29
CA SER A 34 20.97 26.39 -15.33
C SER A 34 20.75 27.13 -13.98
N ARG A 35 19.82 26.68 -13.16
CA ARG A 35 19.54 27.22 -11.82
C ARG A 35 20.25 26.46 -10.70
N GLY A 36 21.02 25.41 -11.00
CA GLY A 36 21.63 24.49 -10.03
C GLY A 36 20.83 23.21 -9.90
N THR A 37 21.15 22.42 -8.87
CA THR A 37 20.62 21.06 -8.65
C THR A 37 19.73 21.02 -7.43
N ILE A 38 18.50 20.51 -7.59
CA ILE A 38 17.61 20.13 -6.50
C ILE A 38 17.74 18.61 -6.28
N ARG A 39 18.09 18.21 -5.04
CA ARG A 39 18.06 16.80 -4.62
C ARG A 39 16.88 16.52 -3.68
N PHE A 40 16.18 15.42 -3.93
CA PHE A 40 15.07 14.98 -3.08
C PHE A 40 15.53 13.84 -2.17
N ALA A 41 15.52 14.06 -0.85
CA ALA A 41 15.78 13.01 0.12
C ALA A 41 14.53 12.12 0.24
N VAL A 42 14.63 10.90 -0.27
CA VAL A 42 13.54 9.93 -0.46
C VAL A 42 13.88 8.57 0.15
N SER A 43 12.87 7.70 0.31
CA SER A 43 13.06 6.34 0.85
C SER A 43 13.86 5.42 -0.08
N THR A 44 13.69 5.57 -1.38
CA THR A 44 14.33 4.74 -2.41
C THR A 44 14.49 5.52 -3.70
N ASP A 45 15.38 5.06 -4.58
CA ASP A 45 15.49 5.47 -5.98
C ASP A 45 15.10 4.34 -6.96
N ASP A 46 14.59 3.22 -6.44
CA ASP A 46 14.09 2.11 -7.25
C ASP A 46 12.59 2.29 -7.54
N THR A 47 12.27 2.61 -8.81
CA THR A 47 10.90 2.81 -9.27
C THR A 47 10.03 1.54 -9.20
N THR A 48 10.63 0.36 -9.03
CA THR A 48 9.91 -0.91 -8.91
C THR A 48 9.34 -1.14 -7.51
N GLU A 49 9.85 -0.44 -6.47
CA GLU A 49 9.37 -0.60 -5.09
C GLU A 49 7.98 0.01 -4.83
N GLY A 50 7.46 0.82 -5.73
CA GLY A 50 6.11 1.40 -5.59
C GLY A 50 5.95 2.37 -4.41
N LYS A 51 7.05 3.00 -3.93
CA LYS A 51 7.02 3.94 -2.80
C LYS A 51 6.41 5.29 -3.20
N GLY A 52 5.41 5.72 -2.44
CA GLY A 52 4.65 6.94 -2.75
C GLY A 52 5.48 8.23 -2.65
N ASP A 53 6.46 8.32 -1.75
CA ASP A 53 7.35 9.48 -1.64
C ASP A 53 8.25 9.64 -2.89
N LEU A 54 8.72 8.52 -3.44
CA LEU A 54 9.51 8.52 -4.66
C LEU A 54 8.74 9.15 -5.82
N PHE A 55 7.51 8.69 -6.10
CA PHE A 55 6.74 9.18 -7.25
C PHE A 55 6.26 10.61 -7.07
N VAL A 56 5.98 11.04 -5.85
CA VAL A 56 5.70 12.46 -5.55
C VAL A 56 6.95 13.31 -5.80
N ALA A 57 8.14 12.86 -5.40
CA ALA A 57 9.39 13.56 -5.67
C ALA A 57 9.67 13.63 -7.17
N LEU A 58 9.56 12.51 -7.89
CA LEU A 58 9.79 12.42 -9.33
C LEU A 58 8.84 13.30 -10.14
N GLY A 59 7.55 13.34 -9.76
CA GLY A 59 6.57 14.21 -10.41
C GLY A 59 6.91 15.70 -10.27
N LEU A 60 7.27 16.16 -9.07
CA LEU A 60 7.70 17.54 -8.86
C LEU A 60 9.07 17.80 -9.51
N ALA A 61 10.03 16.88 -9.43
CA ALA A 61 11.34 16.96 -10.04
C ALA A 61 11.22 17.18 -11.56
N ARG A 62 10.40 16.37 -12.23
CA ARG A 62 10.11 16.49 -13.65
C ARG A 62 9.57 17.88 -14.01
N ALA A 63 8.63 18.41 -13.24
CA ALA A 63 8.08 19.75 -13.47
C ALA A 63 9.12 20.85 -13.24
N LEU A 64 9.98 20.72 -12.22
CA LEU A 64 11.03 21.70 -11.92
C LEU A 64 12.11 21.78 -13.01
N ARG A 65 12.35 20.69 -13.76
CA ARG A 65 13.26 20.72 -14.93
C ARG A 65 12.81 21.73 -15.98
N ALA A 66 11.50 21.85 -16.21
CA ALA A 66 10.98 22.86 -17.15
C ALA A 66 11.27 24.30 -16.71
N HIS A 67 11.61 24.51 -15.42
CA HIS A 67 12.01 25.78 -14.85
C HIS A 67 13.54 25.95 -14.72
N GLY A 68 14.33 25.12 -15.41
CA GLY A 68 15.78 25.21 -15.49
C GLY A 68 16.55 24.56 -14.34
N TRP A 69 15.88 23.79 -13.47
CA TRP A 69 16.54 23.05 -12.41
C TRP A 69 17.11 21.73 -12.91
N GLY A 70 18.33 21.40 -12.50
CA GLY A 70 18.80 20.03 -12.44
C GLY A 70 18.09 19.31 -11.29
N VAL A 71 17.81 18.02 -11.45
CA VAL A 71 17.08 17.22 -10.45
C VAL A 71 17.75 15.87 -10.24
N ASP A 72 17.79 15.42 -8.99
CA ASP A 72 18.42 14.17 -8.59
C ASP A 72 17.75 13.66 -7.31
N LEU A 73 17.97 12.40 -6.98
CA LEU A 73 17.48 11.76 -5.75
C LEU A 73 18.62 11.56 -4.75
N TRP A 74 18.27 11.64 -3.47
CA TRP A 74 19.13 11.33 -2.35
C TRP A 74 18.47 10.23 -1.51
N PRO A 75 18.55 8.96 -1.95
CA PRO A 75 17.83 7.86 -1.31
C PRO A 75 18.40 7.54 0.08
N ILE A 76 17.56 6.98 0.93
CA ILE A 76 17.86 6.71 2.34
C ILE A 76 19.16 5.92 2.57
N ARG A 77 19.54 5.05 1.64
CA ARG A 77 20.80 4.29 1.71
C ARG A 77 22.06 5.16 1.64
N ARG A 78 21.93 6.43 1.25
CA ARG A 78 23.03 7.42 1.14
C ARG A 78 23.02 8.48 2.26
N TRP A 79 22.07 8.43 3.20
CA TRP A 79 21.92 9.48 4.21
C TRP A 79 23.07 9.54 5.24
N ALA A 80 23.91 8.50 5.32
CA ALA A 80 25.17 8.53 6.09
C ALA A 80 26.33 9.17 5.33
N GLU A 81 26.17 9.55 4.06
CA GLU A 81 27.17 10.19 3.22
C GLU A 81 27.00 11.72 3.27
N ASP A 82 28.09 12.46 3.03
CA ASP A 82 28.01 13.90 2.80
C ASP A 82 27.24 14.17 1.49
N VAL A 83 26.28 15.07 1.55
CA VAL A 83 25.53 15.50 0.36
C VAL A 83 26.49 16.25 -0.58
N PRO A 84 26.48 15.98 -1.90
CA PRO A 84 27.39 16.60 -2.85
C PRO A 84 27.35 18.12 -2.83
N ASP A 85 28.53 18.77 -2.94
CA ASP A 85 28.69 20.22 -2.87
C ASP A 85 28.00 21.00 -4.02
N ASP A 86 27.70 20.32 -5.14
CA ASP A 86 26.95 20.87 -6.25
C ASP A 86 25.43 20.96 -5.99
N THR A 87 24.97 20.46 -4.82
CA THR A 87 23.56 20.55 -4.41
C THR A 87 23.19 21.97 -4.05
N THR A 88 22.32 22.56 -4.85
CA THR A 88 21.83 23.94 -4.62
C THR A 88 20.68 23.94 -3.60
N VAL A 89 19.76 22.99 -3.71
CA VAL A 89 18.63 22.79 -2.79
C VAL A 89 18.50 21.31 -2.47
N LEU A 90 18.22 20.99 -1.20
CA LEU A 90 17.81 19.66 -0.78
C LEU A 90 16.37 19.73 -0.22
N VAL A 91 15.46 18.94 -0.81
CA VAL A 91 14.07 18.81 -0.34
C VAL A 91 13.92 17.47 0.37
N SER A 92 13.65 17.48 1.67
CA SER A 92 13.38 16.26 2.41
C SER A 92 11.91 15.89 2.36
N MET A 93 11.64 14.63 2.01
CA MET A 93 10.31 14.05 1.90
C MET A 93 9.94 13.21 3.14
N ILE A 94 10.88 12.99 4.06
CA ILE A 94 10.76 12.03 5.17
C ILE A 94 11.24 12.66 6.47
N GLU A 95 10.46 12.50 7.52
CA GLU A 95 10.64 13.11 8.85
C GLU A 95 11.91 12.68 9.57
N SER A 96 12.44 11.51 9.23
CA SER A 96 13.66 11.00 9.85
C SER A 96 14.95 11.56 9.26
N PHE A 97 14.88 12.35 8.17
CA PHE A 97 16.07 13.00 7.61
C PHE A 97 16.54 14.15 8.49
N VAL A 98 17.83 14.12 8.84
CA VAL A 98 18.50 15.20 9.57
C VAL A 98 19.50 15.92 8.66
N PRO A 99 19.40 17.25 8.43
CA PRO A 99 20.21 17.97 7.45
C PRO A 99 21.67 18.23 7.92
N GLY A 100 22.22 17.33 8.73
CA GLY A 100 23.55 17.47 9.32
C GLY A 100 24.74 17.22 8.39
N LEU A 101 24.49 16.49 7.29
CA LEU A 101 25.49 16.16 6.26
C LEU A 101 25.28 16.98 4.99
N VAL A 102 24.43 18.01 5.04
CA VAL A 102 24.15 18.92 3.94
C VAL A 102 25.14 20.08 3.99
N PRO A 103 25.78 20.49 2.86
CA PRO A 103 26.67 21.63 2.81
C PRO A 103 26.00 22.92 3.33
N SER A 104 26.75 23.79 4.01
CA SER A 104 26.16 24.97 4.67
C SER A 104 25.48 25.95 3.70
N ARG A 105 25.92 26.01 2.45
CA ARG A 105 25.34 26.88 1.41
C ARG A 105 24.16 26.28 0.68
N THR A 106 23.91 25.00 0.84
CA THR A 106 22.73 24.32 0.28
C THR A 106 21.49 24.74 1.03
N ALA A 107 20.47 25.23 0.36
CA ALA A 107 19.17 25.48 0.93
C ALA A 107 18.47 24.15 1.26
N THR A 108 17.77 24.09 2.39
CA THR A 108 17.06 22.89 2.81
C THR A 108 15.58 23.16 3.00
N VAL A 109 14.75 22.29 2.45
CA VAL A 109 13.29 22.36 2.52
C VAL A 109 12.75 21.06 3.11
N ALA A 110 11.89 21.15 4.12
CA ALA A 110 11.12 20.01 4.63
C ALA A 110 9.75 20.01 3.94
N TRP A 111 9.46 19.00 3.10
CA TRP A 111 8.13 18.83 2.51
C TRP A 111 7.32 17.81 3.34
N VAL A 112 6.53 18.33 4.28
CA VAL A 112 5.73 17.58 5.24
C VAL A 112 4.44 17.11 4.57
N ARG A 113 4.50 15.97 3.92
CA ARG A 113 3.36 15.35 3.22
C ARG A 113 2.53 14.43 4.12
N ASN A 114 3.19 13.78 5.08
CA ASN A 114 2.61 12.88 6.07
C ASN A 114 3.33 13.07 7.39
N TRP A 115 2.84 12.43 8.45
CA TRP A 115 3.50 12.36 9.75
C TRP A 115 3.78 13.73 10.37
N THR A 116 2.82 14.68 10.21
CA THR A 116 2.97 16.06 10.69
C THR A 116 3.35 16.14 12.17
N ALA A 117 2.78 15.29 13.02
CA ALA A 117 3.12 15.24 14.44
C ALA A 117 4.59 14.81 14.68
N GLN A 118 5.11 13.83 13.93
CA GLN A 118 6.50 13.39 14.00
C GLN A 118 7.45 14.49 13.53
N TRP A 119 7.14 15.15 12.41
CA TRP A 119 7.90 16.31 11.96
C TRP A 119 7.92 17.43 13.01
N ALA A 120 6.77 17.76 13.60
CA ALA A 120 6.67 18.80 14.63
C ALA A 120 7.43 18.45 15.90
N SER A 121 7.60 17.16 16.21
CA SER A 121 8.38 16.69 17.36
C SER A 121 9.88 16.55 17.08
N ALA A 122 10.31 16.61 15.81
CA ALA A 122 11.70 16.46 15.42
C ALA A 122 12.48 17.78 15.65
N PRO A 123 13.47 17.82 16.53
CA PRO A 123 14.26 19.06 16.75
C PRO A 123 14.97 19.55 15.48
N SER A 124 15.28 18.65 14.56
CA SER A 124 15.91 18.95 13.27
C SER A 124 15.03 19.75 12.32
N LEU A 125 13.71 19.84 12.54
CA LEU A 125 12.82 20.61 11.69
C LEU A 125 13.17 22.12 11.69
N ALA A 126 13.60 22.66 12.83
CA ALA A 126 14.04 24.06 12.95
C ALA A 126 15.33 24.40 12.15
N GLU A 127 16.04 23.37 11.65
CA GLU A 127 17.27 23.53 10.89
C GLU A 127 17.06 23.62 9.36
N PHE A 128 15.82 23.48 8.92
CA PHE A 128 15.46 23.69 7.52
C PHE A 128 15.26 25.18 7.22
N ASP A 129 15.51 25.58 5.98
CA ASP A 129 15.35 26.97 5.53
C ASP A 129 13.91 27.30 5.13
N ALA A 130 13.11 26.30 4.80
CA ALA A 130 11.67 26.43 4.54
C ALA A 130 10.96 25.11 4.89
N VAL A 131 9.66 25.22 5.19
CA VAL A 131 8.79 24.06 5.42
C VAL A 131 7.57 24.16 4.51
N TRP A 132 7.30 23.10 3.79
CA TRP A 132 6.08 22.94 2.98
C TRP A 132 5.13 21.99 3.69
N ALA A 133 3.95 22.44 4.01
CA ALA A 133 2.90 21.69 4.66
C ALA A 133 1.87 21.18 3.65
N SER A 134 1.26 20.04 3.92
CA SER A 134 0.23 19.45 3.04
C SER A 134 -1.13 20.17 3.08
N SER A 135 -1.41 20.94 4.14
CA SER A 135 -2.67 21.62 4.38
C SER A 135 -2.48 22.83 5.29
N SER A 136 -3.51 23.68 5.43
CA SER A 136 -3.51 24.80 6.39
C SER A 136 -3.44 24.33 7.85
N ILE A 137 -4.08 23.19 8.19
CA ILE A 137 -4.03 22.61 9.53
C ILE A 137 -2.60 22.15 9.85
N ALA A 138 -1.95 21.47 8.91
CA ALA A 138 -0.55 21.08 9.05
C ALA A 138 0.37 22.29 9.16
N ARG A 139 0.19 23.32 8.32
CA ARG A 139 0.92 24.58 8.39
C ARG A 139 0.82 25.20 9.78
N ASP A 140 -0.38 25.33 10.33
CA ASP A 140 -0.62 25.98 11.60
C ASP A 140 0.01 25.19 12.77
N ALA A 141 0.02 23.86 12.68
CA ALA A 141 0.71 23.00 13.64
C ALA A 141 2.25 23.20 13.58
N LEU A 142 2.81 23.18 12.39
CA LEU A 142 4.26 23.31 12.16
C LEU A 142 4.77 24.71 12.50
N SER A 143 4.01 25.77 12.17
CA SER A 143 4.35 27.16 12.48
C SER A 143 4.44 27.47 13.97
N ARG A 144 3.97 26.58 14.85
CA ARG A 144 4.15 26.71 16.32
C ARG A 144 5.51 26.24 16.82
N VAL A 145 6.23 25.45 16.01
CA VAL A 145 7.47 24.79 16.42
C VAL A 145 8.69 25.23 15.60
N VAL A 146 8.51 26.04 14.56
CA VAL A 146 9.60 26.61 13.77
C VAL A 146 9.38 28.08 13.51
N ASP A 147 10.49 28.84 13.38
CA ASP A 147 10.47 30.28 13.06
C ASP A 147 10.60 30.57 11.56
N VAL A 148 10.89 29.53 10.76
CA VAL A 148 10.98 29.66 9.30
C VAL A 148 9.59 29.68 8.67
N PRO A 149 9.44 30.28 7.47
CA PRO A 149 8.15 30.26 6.76
C PRO A 149 7.64 28.86 6.53
N VAL A 150 6.37 28.63 6.86
CA VAL A 150 5.65 27.39 6.55
C VAL A 150 4.58 27.71 5.50
N GLU A 151 4.70 27.12 4.33
CA GLU A 151 3.79 27.35 3.20
C GLU A 151 2.94 26.10 2.94
N VAL A 152 1.69 26.29 2.49
CA VAL A 152 0.84 25.16 2.11
C VAL A 152 1.20 24.73 0.70
N VAL A 153 1.83 23.56 0.58
CA VAL A 153 2.23 22.92 -0.68
C VAL A 153 1.72 21.49 -0.70
N PRO A 154 0.47 21.24 -1.07
CA PRO A 154 -0.08 19.91 -1.23
C PRO A 154 0.68 19.15 -2.33
N ILE A 155 0.57 17.84 -2.34
CA ILE A 155 1.07 17.03 -3.46
C ILE A 155 0.31 17.38 -4.75
N GLY A 156 0.85 16.97 -5.89
CA GLY A 156 0.24 17.17 -7.20
C GLY A 156 -0.01 15.84 -7.91
N VAL A 157 -0.41 15.95 -9.17
CA VAL A 157 -0.54 14.83 -10.09
C VAL A 157 0.17 15.13 -11.41
N ASP A 158 0.78 14.12 -12.02
CA ASP A 158 1.35 14.21 -13.36
C ASP A 158 0.24 13.98 -14.40
N LEU A 159 -0.19 15.04 -15.08
CA LEU A 159 -1.27 14.99 -16.07
C LEU A 159 -0.85 14.38 -17.40
N ASP A 160 0.44 14.14 -17.65
CA ASP A 160 0.89 13.39 -18.82
C ASP A 160 0.73 11.89 -18.58
N LEU A 161 0.80 11.45 -17.32
CA LEU A 161 0.60 10.07 -16.92
C LEU A 161 -0.89 9.78 -16.59
N PHE A 162 -1.48 10.57 -15.71
CA PHE A 162 -2.86 10.42 -15.23
C PHE A 162 -3.80 11.30 -16.02
N ARG A 163 -4.44 10.74 -17.02
CA ARG A 163 -5.41 11.41 -17.90
C ARG A 163 -6.43 10.42 -18.43
N PRO A 164 -7.62 10.87 -18.84
CA PRO A 164 -8.54 10.04 -19.59
C PRO A 164 -7.90 9.57 -20.90
N ASP A 165 -8.40 8.48 -21.47
CA ASP A 165 -8.04 8.10 -22.82
C ASP A 165 -8.55 9.13 -23.82
N ALA A 166 -7.78 9.41 -24.88
CA ALA A 166 -8.12 10.39 -25.89
C ALA A 166 -9.44 10.04 -26.64
N ASP A 167 -9.72 8.75 -26.77
CA ASP A 167 -10.88 8.22 -27.47
C ASP A 167 -12.04 7.80 -26.53
N GLY A 168 -11.91 8.11 -25.22
CA GLY A 168 -12.80 7.61 -24.18
C GLY A 168 -12.53 6.15 -23.82
N PRO A 169 -13.14 5.62 -22.76
CA PRO A 169 -12.98 4.22 -22.42
C PRO A 169 -13.59 3.36 -23.53
N GLU A 170 -12.78 2.48 -24.13
CA GLU A 170 -13.28 1.46 -25.05
C GLU A 170 -14.16 0.46 -24.28
N GLY A 171 -15.46 0.70 -24.22
CA GLY A 171 -16.44 -0.15 -23.56
C GLY A 171 -16.84 0.27 -22.15
N PRO A 172 -17.75 -0.47 -21.51
CA PRO A 172 -18.17 -0.20 -20.14
C PRO A 172 -16.99 -0.41 -19.17
N ARG A 173 -16.90 0.43 -18.14
CA ARG A 173 -15.90 0.28 -17.06
C ARG A 173 -16.04 -1.11 -16.45
N THR A 174 -14.98 -1.92 -16.53
CA THR A 174 -14.97 -3.33 -16.12
C THR A 174 -14.83 -3.51 -14.62
N ASP A 175 -14.06 -2.63 -13.98
CA ASP A 175 -13.85 -2.63 -12.53
C ASP A 175 -14.58 -1.43 -11.94
N ARG A 176 -15.78 -1.66 -11.43
CA ARG A 176 -16.67 -0.58 -11.01
C ARG A 176 -16.14 0.19 -9.80
N THR A 177 -15.64 -0.53 -8.80
CA THR A 177 -15.04 0.05 -7.60
C THR A 177 -13.69 -0.60 -7.34
N VAL A 178 -12.64 0.21 -7.20
CA VAL A 178 -11.28 -0.27 -6.96
C VAL A 178 -10.66 0.41 -5.75
N THR A 179 -9.65 -0.23 -5.16
CA THR A 179 -8.70 0.42 -4.25
C THR A 179 -7.29 -0.05 -4.54
N THR A 180 -6.32 0.84 -4.36
CA THR A 180 -4.88 0.57 -4.56
C THR A 180 -4.09 0.83 -3.27
N VAL A 181 -4.74 0.62 -2.13
CA VAL A 181 -4.15 0.80 -0.80
C VAL A 181 -3.13 -0.29 -0.54
N ASN A 182 -1.85 0.09 -0.35
CA ASN A 182 -0.80 -0.84 0.02
C ASN A 182 -0.74 -1.06 1.53
N PHE A 183 -0.34 -2.26 1.92
CA PHE A 183 -0.16 -2.67 3.30
C PHE A 183 1.33 -2.58 3.68
N TRP A 184 1.68 -1.59 4.48
CA TRP A 184 3.06 -1.34 4.92
C TRP A 184 3.22 -1.66 6.42
N GLY A 185 2.80 -2.87 6.84
CA GLY A 185 2.96 -3.35 8.22
C GLY A 185 2.01 -2.74 9.25
N ALA A 186 0.99 -1.98 8.82
CA ALA A 186 -0.05 -1.44 9.69
C ALA A 186 -1.43 -1.70 9.11
N ARG A 187 -2.39 -2.10 9.95
CA ARG A 187 -3.78 -2.28 9.55
C ARG A 187 -4.34 -0.97 8.98
N ARG A 188 -5.05 -1.07 7.87
CA ARG A 188 -5.68 0.06 7.20
C ARG A 188 -7.14 0.17 7.60
N GLY A 189 -7.60 1.39 7.90
CA GLY A 189 -8.99 1.62 8.31
C GLY A 189 -10.02 1.13 7.30
N VAL A 190 -9.72 1.24 6.02
CA VAL A 190 -10.57 0.74 4.93
C VAL A 190 -10.81 -0.77 5.02
N GLN A 191 -9.87 -1.54 5.56
CA GLN A 191 -10.02 -3.00 5.71
C GLN A 191 -11.21 -3.34 6.60
N ASP A 192 -11.37 -2.65 7.74
CA ASP A 192 -12.48 -2.86 8.66
C ASP A 192 -13.83 -2.49 8.03
N VAL A 193 -13.84 -1.45 7.20
CA VAL A 193 -15.03 -1.02 6.47
C VAL A 193 -15.39 -2.05 5.37
N LEU A 194 -14.42 -2.47 4.58
CA LEU A 194 -14.63 -3.43 3.48
C LEU A 194 -15.03 -4.83 3.95
N GLN A 195 -14.67 -5.23 5.18
CA GLN A 195 -15.15 -6.48 5.78
C GLN A 195 -16.66 -6.48 6.06
N GLN A 196 -17.27 -5.31 6.20
CA GLN A 196 -18.69 -5.14 6.55
C GLN A 196 -19.54 -4.71 5.34
N VAL A 197 -18.90 -4.31 4.22
CA VAL A 197 -19.59 -3.89 3.00
C VAL A 197 -20.08 -5.12 2.23
N ALA A 198 -21.32 -5.10 1.78
CA ALA A 198 -21.92 -6.08 0.88
C ALA A 198 -22.33 -5.41 -0.44
N PRO A 199 -21.39 -4.93 -1.27
CA PRO A 199 -21.69 -4.22 -2.49
C PRO A 199 -22.33 -5.16 -3.53
N ALA A 200 -23.12 -4.58 -4.45
CA ALA A 200 -23.73 -5.34 -5.55
C ALA A 200 -22.66 -5.97 -6.48
N GLU A 201 -21.50 -5.34 -6.59
CA GLU A 201 -20.33 -5.83 -7.31
C GLU A 201 -19.09 -5.75 -6.37
N PRO A 202 -18.15 -6.72 -6.44
CA PRO A 202 -16.98 -6.72 -5.58
C PRO A 202 -16.14 -5.45 -5.72
N VAL A 203 -15.55 -5.02 -4.61
CA VAL A 203 -14.48 -4.01 -4.61
C VAL A 203 -13.19 -4.71 -5.00
N VAL A 204 -12.57 -4.30 -6.11
CA VAL A 204 -11.29 -4.87 -6.55
C VAL A 204 -10.15 -4.16 -5.82
N TRP A 205 -9.39 -4.91 -5.03
CA TRP A 205 -8.28 -4.39 -4.26
C TRP A 205 -6.94 -4.83 -4.85
N PHE A 206 -6.22 -3.88 -5.45
CA PHE A 206 -4.85 -4.07 -5.90
C PHE A 206 -3.88 -3.73 -4.75
N ALA A 207 -3.18 -4.71 -4.21
CA ALA A 207 -2.28 -4.48 -3.09
C ALA A 207 -0.97 -5.28 -3.22
N ALA A 208 0.12 -4.66 -2.75
CA ALA A 208 1.29 -5.40 -2.32
C ALA A 208 1.00 -6.03 -0.95
N ASN A 209 1.63 -7.17 -0.66
CA ASN A 209 1.51 -7.87 0.62
C ASN A 209 0.06 -8.31 0.93
N VAL A 210 -0.62 -8.87 -0.09
CA VAL A 210 -2.01 -9.35 0.03
C VAL A 210 -2.21 -10.41 1.12
N GLU A 211 -1.14 -11.09 1.54
CA GLU A 211 -1.12 -12.04 2.66
C GLU A 211 -1.47 -11.39 4.01
N HIS A 212 -1.43 -10.07 4.11
CA HIS A 212 -1.83 -9.31 5.31
C HIS A 212 -3.26 -8.78 5.23
N VAL A 213 -3.97 -9.08 4.14
CA VAL A 213 -5.35 -8.63 3.94
C VAL A 213 -6.29 -9.80 4.23
N ASP A 214 -7.12 -9.66 5.24
CA ASP A 214 -8.16 -10.64 5.51
C ASP A 214 -9.18 -10.64 4.36
N ALA A 215 -9.46 -11.81 3.81
CA ALA A 215 -10.45 -11.96 2.76
C ALA A 215 -11.85 -11.56 3.26
N ALA A 216 -12.51 -10.67 2.52
CA ALA A 216 -13.88 -10.27 2.78
C ALA A 216 -14.78 -10.72 1.61
N PRO A 217 -16.02 -11.15 1.85
CA PRO A 217 -16.91 -11.66 0.79
C PRO A 217 -17.16 -10.68 -0.35
N GLY A 218 -17.11 -9.36 -0.07
CA GLY A 218 -17.33 -8.30 -1.05
C GLY A 218 -16.03 -7.75 -1.67
N VAL A 219 -14.88 -8.41 -1.50
CA VAL A 219 -13.58 -7.93 -1.97
C VAL A 219 -12.88 -8.96 -2.85
N GLU A 220 -12.46 -8.54 -4.02
CA GLU A 220 -11.59 -9.30 -4.91
C GLU A 220 -10.15 -8.80 -4.77
N LEU A 221 -9.24 -9.63 -4.27
CA LEU A 221 -7.83 -9.27 -4.12
C LEU A 221 -7.08 -9.54 -5.43
N ARG A 222 -6.32 -8.56 -5.89
CA ARG A 222 -5.42 -8.66 -7.05
C ARG A 222 -4.00 -8.22 -6.67
N PRO A 223 -2.96 -8.76 -7.31
CA PRO A 223 -1.59 -8.29 -7.13
C PRO A 223 -1.46 -6.79 -7.38
N ALA A 224 -0.55 -6.13 -6.66
CA ALA A 224 -0.22 -4.74 -6.92
C ALA A 224 0.20 -4.53 -8.38
N VAL A 225 -0.19 -3.40 -8.92
CA VAL A 225 0.26 -2.94 -10.24
C VAL A 225 1.39 -1.93 -10.09
N SER A 226 2.21 -1.80 -11.12
CA SER A 226 3.25 -0.76 -11.15
C SER A 226 2.60 0.63 -11.17
N TYR A 227 3.34 1.65 -10.70
CA TYR A 227 2.85 3.04 -10.73
C TYR A 227 2.41 3.49 -12.12
N PHE A 228 3.15 3.09 -13.15
CA PHE A 228 2.85 3.44 -14.55
C PHE A 228 1.65 2.69 -15.15
N ALA A 229 1.16 1.65 -14.48
CA ALA A 229 -0.08 0.95 -14.85
C ALA A 229 -1.31 1.43 -14.05
N LEU A 230 -1.13 2.24 -13.00
CA LEU A 230 -2.26 2.79 -12.23
C LEU A 230 -3.26 3.59 -13.08
N PRO A 231 -2.84 4.38 -14.10
CA PRO A 231 -3.80 5.07 -14.95
C PRO A 231 -4.81 4.15 -15.63
N GLU A 232 -4.41 2.96 -16.06
CA GLU A 232 -5.31 1.97 -16.67
C GLU A 232 -6.35 1.48 -15.65
N VAL A 233 -5.90 1.20 -14.41
CA VAL A 233 -6.79 0.79 -13.32
C VAL A 233 -7.82 1.88 -13.02
N TYR A 234 -7.37 3.14 -12.93
CA TYR A 234 -8.28 4.24 -12.61
C TYR A 234 -9.22 4.59 -13.76
N ARG A 235 -8.77 4.52 -15.02
CA ARG A 235 -9.65 4.71 -16.19
C ARG A 235 -10.75 3.65 -16.27
N ALA A 236 -10.43 2.41 -15.91
CA ALA A 236 -11.41 1.31 -15.88
C ALA A 236 -12.41 1.44 -14.72
N ALA A 237 -12.05 2.15 -13.64
CA ALA A 237 -12.86 2.25 -12.43
C ALA A 237 -13.98 3.31 -12.56
N ALA A 238 -15.11 3.04 -11.95
CA ALA A 238 -16.17 4.02 -11.69
C ALA A 238 -15.87 4.81 -10.41
N PHE A 239 -15.48 4.09 -9.37
CA PHE A 239 -15.13 4.63 -8.06
C PHE A 239 -13.75 4.14 -7.63
N VAL A 240 -13.03 4.99 -6.90
CA VAL A 240 -11.75 4.64 -6.27
C VAL A 240 -11.87 4.89 -4.77
N VAL A 241 -11.82 3.83 -3.97
CA VAL A 241 -11.85 3.95 -2.51
C VAL A 241 -10.46 4.39 -2.05
N ASP A 242 -10.40 5.58 -1.46
CA ASP A 242 -9.20 6.17 -0.88
C ASP A 242 -9.20 6.03 0.64
N ASP A 243 -8.09 5.56 1.20
CA ASP A 243 -7.90 5.41 2.64
C ASP A 243 -6.73 6.28 3.09
N VAL A 244 -7.06 7.38 3.72
CA VAL A 244 -6.10 8.25 4.40
C VAL A 244 -5.83 7.70 5.79
N ILE A 245 -4.56 7.46 6.11
CA ILE A 245 -4.15 6.97 7.45
C ILE A 245 -4.47 8.01 8.52
N ALA A 246 -4.84 7.56 9.71
CA ALA A 246 -5.26 8.44 10.81
C ALA A 246 -4.28 9.60 11.10
N PRO A 247 -2.94 9.41 11.14
CA PRO A 247 -2.00 10.52 11.35
C PRO A 247 -1.98 11.57 10.23
N ALA A 248 -2.41 11.21 9.02
CA ALA A 248 -2.53 12.16 7.91
C ALA A 248 -3.91 12.83 7.90
N ALA A 249 -4.96 12.07 8.19
CA ALA A 249 -6.33 12.56 8.27
C ALA A 249 -6.51 13.64 9.35
N GLU A 250 -5.84 13.49 10.50
CA GLU A 250 -5.82 14.48 11.61
C GLU A 250 -5.41 15.88 11.13
N PHE A 251 -4.54 15.96 10.15
CA PHE A 251 -4.02 17.22 9.61
C PHE A 251 -4.59 17.56 8.23
N GLY A 252 -5.62 16.88 7.76
CA GLY A 252 -6.24 17.15 6.45
C GLY A 252 -5.29 16.88 5.27
N THR A 253 -4.33 15.98 5.43
CA THR A 253 -3.43 15.55 4.36
C THR A 253 -4.12 14.53 3.48
N LEU A 254 -4.23 14.78 2.19
CA LEU A 254 -4.86 13.89 1.22
C LEU A 254 -3.81 13.09 0.45
N ASN A 255 -4.19 11.89 0.00
CA ASN A 255 -3.32 11.00 -0.77
C ASN A 255 -3.23 11.38 -2.25
N SER A 256 -2.15 10.97 -2.92
CA SER A 256 -1.99 11.09 -4.38
C SER A 256 -3.13 10.40 -5.15
N ARG A 257 -3.61 9.25 -4.66
CA ARG A 257 -4.72 8.48 -5.25
C ARG A 257 -5.96 9.34 -5.54
N LEU A 258 -6.29 10.28 -4.66
CA LEU A 258 -7.43 11.18 -4.86
C LEU A 258 -7.26 12.06 -6.11
N TYR A 259 -6.07 12.62 -6.32
CA TYR A 259 -5.79 13.46 -7.49
C TYR A 259 -5.62 12.62 -8.76
N GLU A 260 -4.93 11.48 -8.65
CA GLU A 260 -4.65 10.56 -9.74
C GLU A 260 -5.92 9.95 -10.32
N SER A 261 -6.85 9.50 -9.46
CA SER A 261 -8.13 8.94 -9.88
C SER A 261 -9.02 9.99 -10.55
N LEU A 262 -9.11 11.19 -9.99
CA LEU A 262 -9.84 12.31 -10.60
C LEU A 262 -9.24 12.70 -11.96
N ALA A 263 -7.92 12.77 -12.07
CA ALA A 263 -7.24 13.06 -13.32
C ALA A 263 -7.59 12.04 -14.42
N CYS A 264 -7.79 10.77 -14.06
CA CYS A 264 -8.23 9.68 -14.95
C CYS A 264 -9.76 9.62 -15.17
N GLY A 265 -10.53 10.47 -14.48
CA GLY A 265 -11.99 10.54 -14.61
C GLY A 265 -12.76 9.56 -13.72
N ALA A 266 -12.11 8.84 -12.80
CA ALA A 266 -12.80 8.06 -11.77
C ALA A 266 -13.16 8.96 -10.57
N LEU A 267 -14.28 8.67 -9.91
CA LEU A 267 -14.69 9.39 -8.70
C LEU A 267 -14.08 8.75 -7.47
N PRO A 268 -13.17 9.44 -6.73
CA PRO A 268 -12.71 8.93 -5.44
C PRO A 268 -13.81 9.04 -4.38
N VAL A 269 -13.78 8.08 -3.44
CA VAL A 269 -14.55 8.10 -2.19
C VAL A 269 -13.54 7.97 -1.06
N THR A 270 -13.42 8.99 -0.20
CA THR A 270 -12.35 9.06 0.81
C THR A 270 -12.90 8.96 2.23
N ASN A 271 -12.07 8.52 3.19
CA ASN A 271 -12.39 8.52 4.62
C ASN A 271 -11.96 9.82 5.33
N CYS A 272 -11.46 10.82 4.60
CA CYS A 272 -10.98 12.08 5.17
C CYS A 272 -11.72 13.27 4.57
N ALA A 273 -12.51 13.98 5.40
CA ALA A 273 -13.20 15.21 5.00
C ALA A 273 -12.30 16.45 5.11
N LEU A 274 -11.34 16.44 6.07
CA LEU A 274 -10.47 17.57 6.30
C LEU A 274 -9.56 17.84 5.09
N GLY A 275 -9.37 19.11 4.74
CA GLY A 275 -8.54 19.53 3.62
C GLY A 275 -9.24 19.53 2.26
N LEU A 276 -10.38 18.86 2.09
CA LEU A 276 -11.10 18.84 0.81
C LEU A 276 -11.56 20.23 0.36
N ASP A 277 -12.17 20.99 1.27
CA ASP A 277 -12.69 22.33 0.96
C ASP A 277 -11.57 23.31 0.56
N GLU A 278 -10.46 23.32 1.31
CA GLU A 278 -9.27 24.14 1.02
C GLU A 278 -8.74 23.90 -0.40
N LEU A 279 -8.84 22.66 -0.88
CA LEU A 279 -8.35 22.26 -2.20
C LEU A 279 -9.39 22.43 -3.31
N GLY A 280 -10.61 22.89 -2.97
CA GLY A 280 -11.73 22.99 -3.91
C GLY A 280 -12.33 21.64 -4.28
N LEU A 281 -12.16 20.64 -3.43
CA LEU A 281 -12.58 19.25 -3.63
C LEU A 281 -13.70 18.83 -2.65
N ALA A 282 -14.46 19.77 -2.09
CA ALA A 282 -15.53 19.54 -1.11
C ALA A 282 -16.62 18.57 -1.62
N ASP A 283 -16.81 18.49 -2.94
CA ASP A 283 -17.77 17.58 -3.58
C ASP A 283 -17.31 16.10 -3.61
N VAL A 284 -16.09 15.76 -3.15
CA VAL A 284 -15.63 14.37 -3.05
C VAL A 284 -16.47 13.64 -1.99
N PRO A 285 -17.09 12.48 -2.31
CA PRO A 285 -17.86 11.73 -1.33
C PRO A 285 -16.96 11.23 -0.19
N VAL A 286 -17.47 11.35 1.04
CA VAL A 286 -16.77 10.92 2.25
C VAL A 286 -17.50 9.74 2.88
N PHE A 287 -16.76 8.71 3.29
CA PHE A 287 -17.29 7.61 4.07
C PHE A 287 -16.66 7.56 5.47
N THR A 288 -17.43 7.14 6.45
CA THR A 288 -17.00 6.92 7.84
C THR A 288 -17.24 5.48 8.31
N ASP A 289 -18.07 4.74 7.57
CA ASP A 289 -18.48 3.38 7.86
C ASP A 289 -18.90 2.65 6.57
N ALA A 290 -19.23 1.36 6.69
CA ALA A 290 -19.67 0.53 5.58
C ALA A 290 -20.93 1.08 4.89
N ALA A 291 -21.93 1.52 5.64
CA ALA A 291 -23.19 2.00 5.09
C ALA A 291 -23.01 3.30 4.29
N SER A 292 -22.14 4.21 4.73
CA SER A 292 -21.81 5.44 3.99
C SER A 292 -20.99 5.15 2.75
N LEU A 293 -20.08 4.16 2.78
CA LEU A 293 -19.35 3.72 1.61
C LEU A 293 -20.30 3.09 0.57
N GLU A 294 -21.20 2.19 1.00
CA GLU A 294 -22.21 1.58 0.12
C GLU A 294 -23.09 2.64 -0.58
N ARG A 295 -23.57 3.63 0.16
CA ARG A 295 -24.33 4.75 -0.43
C ARG A 295 -23.51 5.53 -1.46
N ALA A 296 -22.25 5.79 -1.17
CA ALA A 296 -21.38 6.55 -2.08
C ALA A 296 -21.14 5.80 -3.40
N ILE A 297 -20.83 4.49 -3.33
CA ILE A 297 -20.57 3.67 -4.55
C ILE A 297 -21.86 3.23 -5.27
N ALA A 298 -23.03 3.37 -4.65
CA ALA A 298 -24.34 3.17 -5.28
C ALA A 298 -24.86 4.40 -6.02
N MET A 299 -24.09 5.50 -6.07
CA MET A 299 -24.47 6.73 -6.78
C MET A 299 -24.80 6.46 -8.24
N PRO A 300 -25.90 7.04 -8.80
CA PRO A 300 -26.23 6.91 -10.20
C PRO A 300 -25.09 7.35 -11.13
N ALA A 301 -24.88 6.62 -12.22
CA ALA A 301 -23.76 6.84 -13.13
C ALA A 301 -23.68 8.30 -13.64
N ARG A 302 -24.83 8.89 -14.00
CA ARG A 302 -24.88 10.29 -14.46
C ARG A 302 -24.39 11.26 -13.40
N GLU A 303 -24.87 11.13 -12.14
CA GLU A 303 -24.46 12.00 -11.04
C GLU A 303 -22.95 11.84 -10.75
N ARG A 304 -22.48 10.60 -10.74
CA ARG A 304 -21.07 10.27 -10.57
C ARG A 304 -20.21 10.95 -11.63
N ASP A 305 -20.55 10.79 -12.90
CA ASP A 305 -19.77 11.31 -14.02
C ASP A 305 -19.72 12.83 -14.04
N GLU A 306 -20.89 13.49 -13.83
CA GLU A 306 -20.96 14.93 -13.72
C GLU A 306 -20.11 15.46 -12.52
N ARG A 307 -20.09 14.73 -11.40
CA ARG A 307 -19.30 15.08 -10.22
C ARG A 307 -17.82 14.88 -10.46
N ALA A 308 -17.43 13.73 -11.02
CA ALA A 308 -16.05 13.42 -11.36
C ALA A 308 -15.46 14.43 -12.35
N GLU A 309 -16.23 14.85 -13.36
CA GLU A 309 -15.80 15.87 -14.32
C GLU A 309 -15.55 17.23 -13.67
N ARG A 310 -16.48 17.72 -12.82
CA ARG A 310 -16.28 18.97 -12.09
C ARG A 310 -15.03 18.94 -11.23
N LEU A 311 -14.85 17.87 -10.45
CA LEU A 311 -13.68 17.71 -9.57
C LEU A 311 -12.38 17.54 -10.36
N ARG A 312 -12.42 16.81 -11.48
CA ARG A 312 -11.29 16.68 -12.39
C ARG A 312 -10.83 18.04 -12.92
N ASN A 313 -11.75 18.92 -13.31
CA ASN A 313 -11.41 20.26 -13.79
C ASN A 313 -10.65 21.06 -12.72
N VAL A 314 -11.05 20.95 -11.44
CA VAL A 314 -10.30 21.55 -10.32
C VAL A 314 -8.88 20.96 -10.21
N VAL A 315 -8.76 19.63 -10.32
CA VAL A 315 -7.44 18.95 -10.25
C VAL A 315 -6.53 19.41 -11.40
N VAL A 316 -7.03 19.43 -12.62
CA VAL A 316 -6.27 19.85 -13.81
C VAL A 316 -5.81 21.30 -13.70
N GLU A 317 -6.70 22.19 -13.23
CA GLU A 317 -6.42 23.61 -13.11
C GLU A 317 -5.42 23.92 -11.97
N ARG A 318 -5.53 23.24 -10.83
CA ARG A 318 -4.88 23.68 -9.58
C ARG A 318 -3.86 22.71 -9.01
N HIS A 319 -3.93 21.41 -9.34
CA HIS A 319 -3.22 20.37 -8.60
C HIS A 319 -2.24 19.55 -9.44
N SER A 320 -1.84 20.04 -10.63
CA SER A 320 -0.75 19.40 -11.39
C SER A 320 0.62 19.69 -10.76
N TYR A 321 1.61 18.83 -11.02
CA TYR A 321 2.99 19.13 -10.63
C TYR A 321 3.57 20.35 -11.35
N ALA A 322 3.11 20.69 -12.55
CA ALA A 322 3.46 21.93 -13.21
C ALA A 322 3.03 23.14 -12.36
N ARG A 323 1.80 23.15 -11.85
CA ARG A 323 1.32 24.20 -10.93
C ARG A 323 2.08 24.22 -9.60
N ARG A 324 2.47 23.04 -9.08
CA ARG A 324 3.32 22.99 -7.88
C ARG A 324 4.70 23.57 -8.12
N ALA A 325 5.33 23.31 -9.26
CA ALA A 325 6.61 23.91 -9.60
C ALA A 325 6.54 25.44 -9.66
N GLU A 326 5.48 26.00 -10.26
CA GLU A 326 5.23 27.44 -10.24
C GLU A 326 5.03 27.97 -8.80
N GLN A 327 4.23 27.27 -8.00
CA GLN A 327 3.91 27.65 -6.64
C GLN A 327 5.14 27.68 -5.73
N VAL A 328 6.05 26.68 -5.85
CA VAL A 328 7.20 26.59 -4.95
C VAL A 328 8.37 27.47 -5.38
N ALA A 329 8.37 28.04 -6.56
CA ALA A 329 9.49 28.85 -7.06
C ALA A 329 9.86 30.04 -6.13
N PRO A 330 8.91 30.87 -5.63
CA PRO A 330 9.26 31.91 -4.68
C PRO A 330 9.80 31.38 -3.35
N SER A 331 9.29 30.28 -2.87
CA SER A 331 9.74 29.63 -1.64
C SER A 331 11.17 29.10 -1.75
N LEU A 332 11.50 28.52 -2.91
CA LEU A 332 12.87 28.08 -3.22
C LEU A 332 13.85 29.26 -3.24
N ASP A 333 13.47 30.36 -3.89
CA ASP A 333 14.30 31.57 -3.95
C ASP A 333 14.51 32.18 -2.55
N ALA A 334 13.47 32.20 -1.71
CA ALA A 334 13.58 32.63 -0.32
C ALA A 334 14.45 31.71 0.54
N ALA A 335 14.36 30.39 0.35
CA ALA A 335 15.22 29.42 1.03
C ALA A 335 16.70 29.59 0.64
N LEU A 336 16.98 29.82 -0.65
CA LEU A 336 18.32 30.12 -1.17
C LEU A 336 18.88 31.40 -0.55
N ALA A 337 18.10 32.47 -0.47
CA ALA A 337 18.52 33.73 0.18
C ALA A 337 18.89 33.50 1.65
N ARG A 338 18.12 32.71 2.40
CA ARG A 338 18.43 32.33 3.80
C ARG A 338 19.71 31.51 3.89
N ALA A 339 19.89 30.51 3.04
CA ALA A 339 21.09 29.70 3.03
C ALA A 339 22.35 30.52 2.70
N ALA A 340 22.23 31.51 1.80
CA ALA A 340 23.34 32.41 1.44
C ALA A 340 23.79 33.32 2.60
N THR A 341 22.90 33.67 3.53
CA THR A 341 23.24 34.48 4.72
C THR A 341 23.82 33.67 5.88
N ARG A 342 23.80 32.32 5.78
CA ARG A 342 24.33 31.46 6.82
C ARG A 342 25.85 31.60 6.90
N SER A 343 26.34 32.13 8.05
CA SER A 343 27.76 32.26 8.34
C SER A 343 28.30 30.98 9.01
N GLY A 344 29.24 30.31 8.35
CA GLY A 344 29.92 29.15 8.89
C GLY A 344 29.25 27.79 8.52
N ALA A 345 29.82 26.73 9.05
CA ALA A 345 29.32 25.38 8.88
C ALA A 345 28.06 25.15 9.73
N ARG A 346 27.21 24.20 9.32
CA ARG A 346 26.11 23.71 10.16
C ARG A 346 26.64 23.23 11.50
N HIS A 347 25.80 23.35 12.55
CA HIS A 347 26.24 23.02 13.90
C HIS A 347 26.79 21.57 13.97
N PRO A 348 27.97 21.32 14.57
CA PRO A 348 28.59 19.98 14.59
C PRO A 348 27.70 18.88 15.20
N LEU A 349 26.80 19.24 16.14
CA LEU A 349 25.83 18.30 16.69
C LEU A 349 24.80 17.82 15.66
N LEU A 350 24.49 18.59 14.62
CA LEU A 350 23.60 18.13 13.53
C LEU A 350 24.26 17.01 12.71
N ARG A 351 25.57 17.13 12.43
CA ARG A 351 26.32 16.07 11.76
C ARG A 351 26.31 14.80 12.61
N TRP A 352 26.58 14.92 13.89
CA TRP A 352 26.52 13.80 14.83
C TRP A 352 25.09 13.21 14.87
N ALA A 353 24.05 14.04 14.99
CA ALA A 353 22.65 13.60 15.02
C ALA A 353 22.24 12.87 13.73
N ALA A 354 22.66 13.34 12.56
CA ALA A 354 22.42 12.68 11.27
C ALA A 354 23.03 11.26 11.28
N LEU A 355 24.28 11.12 11.68
CA LEU A 355 24.96 9.82 11.75
C LEU A 355 24.33 8.90 12.81
N GLN A 356 23.94 9.42 13.97
CA GLN A 356 23.26 8.62 15.01
C GLN A 356 21.87 8.18 14.56
N ARG A 357 21.15 9.02 13.82
CA ARG A 357 19.85 8.64 13.25
C ARG A 357 19.97 7.48 12.28
N GLU A 358 21.03 7.43 11.47
CA GLU A 358 21.28 6.31 10.56
C GLU A 358 21.60 5.01 11.31
N VAL A 359 22.38 5.07 12.40
CA VAL A 359 22.61 3.91 13.27
C VAL A 359 21.31 3.42 13.89
N LEU A 360 20.49 4.35 14.41
CA LEU A 360 19.19 4.02 14.99
C LEU A 360 18.24 3.40 13.94
N ARG A 361 18.19 3.95 12.74
CA ARG A 361 17.39 3.42 11.64
C ARG A 361 17.79 1.99 11.26
N ALA A 362 19.07 1.70 11.18
CA ALA A 362 19.55 0.35 10.95
C ALA A 362 19.07 -0.63 12.04
N THR A 363 19.17 -0.21 13.30
CA THR A 363 18.70 -1.01 14.44
C THR A 363 17.18 -1.19 14.42
N GLU A 364 16.41 -0.16 14.06
CA GLU A 364 14.96 -0.23 13.89
C GLU A 364 14.59 -1.24 12.78
N GLN A 365 15.28 -1.21 11.67
CA GLN A 365 15.08 -2.14 10.55
C GLN A 365 15.38 -3.58 10.96
N GLU A 366 16.50 -3.84 11.66
CA GLU A 366 16.82 -5.15 12.20
C GLU A 366 15.74 -5.66 13.16
N ARG A 367 15.30 -4.80 14.08
CA ARG A 367 14.19 -5.11 15.00
C ARG A 367 12.92 -5.50 14.26
N ASP A 368 12.56 -4.75 13.20
CA ASP A 368 11.32 -4.99 12.45
C ASP A 368 11.40 -6.29 11.63
N VAL A 369 12.58 -6.63 11.08
CA VAL A 369 12.84 -7.94 10.46
C VAL A 369 12.68 -9.07 11.48
N HIS A 370 13.24 -8.93 12.69
CA HIS A 370 13.09 -9.93 13.74
C HIS A 370 11.64 -10.07 14.19
N ARG A 371 10.90 -8.96 14.32
CA ARG A 371 9.48 -8.97 14.67
C ARG A 371 8.66 -9.73 13.62
N ALA A 372 8.86 -9.43 12.35
CA ALA A 372 8.18 -10.13 11.25
C ALA A 372 8.52 -11.63 11.27
N GLY A 373 9.76 -12.00 11.55
CA GLY A 373 10.16 -13.40 11.72
C GLY A 373 9.43 -14.10 12.87
N VAL A 374 9.29 -13.44 14.02
CA VAL A 374 8.53 -13.97 15.17
C VAL A 374 7.05 -14.13 14.84
N GLU A 375 6.45 -13.17 14.15
CA GLU A 375 5.06 -13.24 13.73
C GLU A 375 4.82 -14.39 12.73
N ASP A 376 5.76 -14.62 11.80
CA ASP A 376 5.69 -15.76 10.88
C ASP A 376 5.78 -17.10 11.62
N ILE A 377 6.70 -17.23 12.56
CA ILE A 377 6.82 -18.43 13.38
C ILE A 377 5.53 -18.69 14.17
N ASN A 378 4.95 -17.64 14.77
CA ASN A 378 3.70 -17.75 15.52
C ASN A 378 2.53 -18.21 14.62
N ARG A 379 2.40 -17.65 13.41
CA ARG A 379 1.37 -18.10 12.45
C ARG A 379 1.54 -19.57 12.10
N ARG A 380 2.78 -20.01 11.81
CA ARG A 380 3.07 -21.40 11.50
C ARG A 380 2.81 -22.34 12.68
N LEU A 381 3.06 -21.88 13.90
CA LEU A 381 2.75 -22.61 15.13
C LEU A 381 1.25 -22.83 15.27
N ILE A 382 0.44 -21.77 15.11
CA ILE A 382 -1.03 -21.85 15.17
C ILE A 382 -1.58 -22.86 14.15
N VAL A 383 -1.13 -22.78 12.90
CA VAL A 383 -1.53 -23.74 11.84
C VAL A 383 -1.13 -25.17 12.20
N SER A 384 0.05 -25.36 12.79
CA SER A 384 0.52 -26.68 13.23
C SER A 384 -0.32 -27.22 14.39
N GLU A 385 -0.69 -26.39 15.37
CA GLU A 385 -1.54 -26.78 16.50
C GLU A 385 -2.95 -27.16 16.04
N GLU A 386 -3.53 -26.40 15.10
CA GLU A 386 -4.82 -26.75 14.49
C GLU A 386 -4.77 -28.09 13.74
N ALA A 387 -3.69 -28.35 12.99
CA ALA A 387 -3.50 -29.63 12.30
C ALA A 387 -3.37 -30.80 13.29
N VAL A 388 -2.65 -30.61 14.38
CA VAL A 388 -2.54 -31.62 15.46
C VAL A 388 -3.91 -31.88 16.09
N ALA A 389 -4.69 -30.85 16.37
CA ALA A 389 -6.03 -31.00 16.95
C ALA A 389 -6.99 -31.77 16.01
N VAL A 390 -6.89 -31.56 14.69
CA VAL A 390 -7.67 -32.32 13.69
C VAL A 390 -7.26 -33.80 13.69
N LEU A 391 -5.95 -34.06 13.71
CA LEU A 391 -5.43 -35.43 13.73
C LEU A 391 -5.82 -36.17 15.03
N ASP A 392 -5.78 -35.51 16.17
CA ASP A 392 -6.20 -36.10 17.45
C ASP A 392 -7.70 -36.45 17.47
N ARG A 393 -8.56 -35.61 16.90
CA ARG A 393 -10.00 -35.93 16.75
C ARG A 393 -10.18 -37.14 15.83
N ALA A 394 -9.54 -37.15 14.67
CA ALA A 394 -9.62 -38.28 13.75
C ALA A 394 -9.13 -39.59 14.38
N ARG A 395 -8.09 -39.55 15.24
CA ARG A 395 -7.61 -40.70 16.00
C ARG A 395 -8.65 -41.17 17.01
N GLN A 396 -9.28 -40.26 17.75
CA GLN A 396 -10.34 -40.59 18.73
C GLN A 396 -11.55 -41.24 18.05
N ASP A 397 -11.98 -40.70 16.90
CA ASP A 397 -13.08 -41.24 16.10
C ASP A 397 -12.77 -42.63 15.58
N ALA A 398 -11.55 -42.87 15.09
CA ALA A 398 -11.10 -44.17 14.64
C ALA A 398 -11.03 -45.20 15.78
N GLU A 399 -10.61 -44.79 16.97
CA GLU A 399 -10.57 -45.64 18.15
C GLU A 399 -11.97 -46.00 18.65
N ALA A 400 -12.90 -45.04 18.66
CA ALA A 400 -14.31 -45.30 18.98
C ALA A 400 -14.98 -46.25 17.97
N ALA A 401 -14.70 -46.08 16.66
CA ALA A 401 -15.20 -46.98 15.62
C ALA A 401 -14.64 -48.41 15.77
N ARG A 402 -13.35 -48.53 16.13
CA ARG A 402 -12.75 -49.84 16.42
C ARG A 402 -13.40 -50.52 17.63
N GLN A 403 -13.61 -49.80 18.73
CA GLN A 403 -14.26 -50.34 19.91
C GLN A 403 -15.69 -50.79 19.60
N HIS A 404 -16.43 -50.03 18.80
CA HIS A 404 -17.76 -50.40 18.36
C HIS A 404 -17.76 -51.68 17.51
N ALA A 405 -16.86 -51.80 16.57
CA ALA A 405 -16.70 -52.98 15.73
C ALA A 405 -16.28 -54.26 16.54
N GLU A 406 -15.40 -54.08 17.53
CA GLU A 406 -15.05 -55.16 18.49
C GLU A 406 -16.26 -55.62 19.31
N ALA A 407 -17.08 -54.67 19.83
CA ALA A 407 -18.28 -54.97 20.57
C ALA A 407 -19.34 -55.71 19.70
N GLU A 408 -19.55 -55.27 18.46
CA GLU A 408 -20.43 -55.95 17.49
C GLU A 408 -19.94 -57.38 17.18
N ARG A 409 -18.66 -57.54 16.96
CA ARG A 409 -18.04 -58.86 16.72
C ARG A 409 -18.31 -59.78 17.92
N ASP A 410 -18.07 -59.31 19.13
CA ASP A 410 -18.27 -60.11 20.37
C ASP A 410 -19.74 -60.42 20.61
N ALA A 411 -20.67 -59.47 20.29
CA ALA A 411 -22.11 -59.75 20.34
C ALA A 411 -22.55 -60.80 19.32
N ILE A 412 -21.98 -60.77 18.08
CA ILE A 412 -22.22 -61.79 17.05
C ILE A 412 -21.68 -63.16 17.52
N ALA A 413 -20.45 -63.20 18.06
CA ALA A 413 -19.86 -64.44 18.60
C ALA A 413 -20.72 -65.04 19.72
N THR A 414 -21.20 -64.19 20.63
CA THR A 414 -22.08 -64.66 21.72
C THR A 414 -23.42 -65.20 21.20
N ARG A 415 -24.02 -64.54 20.20
CA ARG A 415 -25.25 -65.04 19.55
C ARG A 415 -25.00 -66.34 18.81
N TYR A 416 -23.89 -66.46 18.10
CA TYR A 416 -23.51 -67.71 17.42
C TYR A 416 -23.33 -68.84 18.39
N ASP A 417 -22.63 -68.59 19.49
CA ASP A 417 -22.42 -69.58 20.55
C ASP A 417 -23.77 -70.01 21.20
N THR A 418 -24.62 -69.07 21.50
CA THR A 418 -25.97 -69.35 22.05
C THR A 418 -26.81 -70.17 21.09
N LEU A 419 -26.77 -69.87 19.79
CA LEU A 419 -27.50 -70.63 18.77
C LEU A 419 -26.95 -72.05 18.62
N THR A 420 -25.66 -72.20 18.53
CA THR A 420 -25.04 -73.51 18.35
C THR A 420 -25.19 -74.43 19.55
N HIS A 421 -25.29 -73.83 20.74
CA HIS A 421 -25.54 -74.58 21.99
C HIS A 421 -27.03 -74.72 22.34
N SER A 422 -27.95 -74.15 21.55
CA SER A 422 -29.37 -74.29 21.76
C SER A 422 -29.85 -75.74 21.58
N ALA A 423 -30.90 -76.16 22.30
CA ALA A 423 -31.45 -77.51 22.15
C ALA A 423 -31.99 -77.76 20.75
N GLU A 424 -32.51 -76.71 20.10
CA GLU A 424 -33.07 -76.78 18.74
C GLU A 424 -31.98 -77.00 17.71
N PHE A 425 -30.84 -76.26 17.77
CA PHE A 425 -29.71 -76.44 16.83
C PHE A 425 -29.06 -77.84 16.98
N ARG A 426 -28.89 -78.29 18.23
CA ARG A 426 -28.39 -79.63 18.47
C ARG A 426 -29.33 -80.75 17.95
N ALA A 427 -30.66 -80.52 18.01
CA ALA A 427 -31.63 -81.39 17.40
C ALA A 427 -31.54 -81.44 15.87
N LEU A 428 -31.45 -80.25 15.25
CA LEU A 428 -31.29 -80.12 13.78
C LEU A 428 -29.97 -80.74 13.27
N ASP A 429 -28.85 -80.55 13.98
CA ASP A 429 -27.56 -81.13 13.61
C ASP A 429 -27.58 -82.67 13.71
N ARG A 430 -28.24 -83.23 14.76
CA ARG A 430 -28.48 -84.69 14.85
C ARG A 430 -29.33 -85.20 13.69
N LEU A 431 -30.40 -84.49 13.30
CA LEU A 431 -31.25 -84.86 12.16
C LEU A 431 -30.48 -84.73 10.84
N GLY A 432 -29.68 -83.70 10.69
CA GLY A 432 -28.79 -83.53 9.53
C GLY A 432 -27.69 -84.62 9.47
N GLY A 433 -27.17 -85.06 10.62
CA GLY A 433 -26.23 -86.20 10.75
C GLY A 433 -26.89 -87.49 10.32
N VAL A 434 -28.11 -87.73 10.74
CA VAL A 434 -28.90 -88.93 10.31
C VAL A 434 -29.21 -88.89 8.82
N ALA A 435 -29.60 -87.73 8.26
CA ALA A 435 -29.82 -87.59 6.85
C ALA A 435 -28.56 -87.75 5.98
N ARG A 436 -27.38 -87.28 6.45
CA ARG A 436 -26.05 -87.59 5.79
C ARG A 436 -25.68 -89.02 5.86
N ALA A 437 -25.96 -89.70 6.97
CA ALA A 437 -25.70 -91.14 7.12
C ALA A 437 -26.59 -91.97 6.25
N LEU A 438 -27.86 -91.63 6.06
CA LEU A 438 -28.81 -92.27 5.16
C LEU A 438 -28.38 -92.10 3.68
N ARG A 439 -27.91 -90.90 3.28
CA ARG A 439 -27.40 -90.64 1.91
C ARG A 439 -26.11 -91.37 1.59
N ARG A 440 -25.37 -91.82 2.56
CA ARG A 440 -24.11 -92.65 2.32
C ARG A 440 -24.36 -94.15 2.26
N ARG A 441 -25.61 -94.58 2.53
CA ARG A 441 -25.99 -96.01 2.50
C ARG A 441 -26.91 -96.39 1.31
N GLY A 442 -27.30 -95.45 0.50
CA GLY A 442 -27.94 -95.60 -0.80
C GLY A 442 -26.98 -95.31 -1.92
#